data_c772300e9b2445b79ed9ea88225cbc57
#
_entry.id   c772300e9b2445b79ed9ea88225cbc57
#
_cell.length_a   1.000
_cell.length_b   1.000
_cell.length_c   1.000
_cell.angle_alpha   90.00
_cell.angle_beta   90.00
_cell.angle_gamma   90.00
#
_symmetry.space_group_name_H-M   'P 1'
#
loop_
_entity.id
_entity.type
_entity.pdbx_description
1 polymer ?
#
loop_
_entity_poly.entity_id
_entity_poly.type
_entity_poly.pdbx_seq_one_letter_code
_entity_poly.pdbx_strand_id
1 'polypeptide(L)'
;MLKSNKITRRAFILKTSKAVCGYMLLPVVVTSLTKCDALIRSEDCDSSELYSECPCHGARFNIEGEVVKQPYVGSADSPLKKYQANFSDKDLLIIDPQNQENSFTINIDDFPEISDVGGYIDLESNEIDGTGFLIYRKSNNKFTVLSRECTHAGCPIDPFTNPLQVRNETSC
;
A
#
# COMPACT_ATOMS: atom_id res chain seq x y z
N MET A 1 26.07 -39.34 15.92
CA MET A 1 25.26 -38.54 14.99
C MET A 1 25.29 -37.10 15.44
N LEU A 2 26.12 -36.29 14.80
CA LEU A 2 26.29 -34.86 15.10
C LEU A 2 25.25 -34.05 14.25
N LYS A 3 24.29 -33.40 14.92
CA LYS A 3 23.38 -32.46 14.27
C LYS A 3 24.11 -31.16 13.94
N SER A 4 24.35 -30.93 12.66
CA SER A 4 24.87 -29.67 12.12
C SER A 4 23.77 -28.59 12.20
N ASN A 5 23.91 -27.64 13.13
CA ASN A 5 23.10 -26.44 13.17
C ASN A 5 23.59 -25.45 12.11
N LYS A 6 22.86 -25.35 10.99
CA LYS A 6 23.10 -24.28 10.01
C LYS A 6 22.64 -22.95 10.61
N ILE A 7 23.60 -22.13 11.02
CA ILE A 7 23.34 -20.73 11.41
C ILE A 7 23.11 -19.94 10.12
N THR A 8 21.90 -19.40 9.98
CA THR A 8 21.56 -18.57 8.82
C THR A 8 22.28 -17.23 8.89
N ARG A 9 22.70 -16.71 7.74
CA ARG A 9 23.45 -15.45 7.61
C ARG A 9 22.79 -14.24 8.30
N ARG A 10 21.47 -14.24 8.46
CA ARG A 10 20.71 -13.21 9.19
C ARG A 10 21.01 -13.19 10.70
N ALA A 11 21.25 -14.33 11.31
CA ALA A 11 21.55 -14.41 12.76
C ALA A 11 22.97 -13.91 13.07
N PHE A 12 23.90 -13.99 12.11
CA PHE A 12 25.27 -13.53 12.27
C PHE A 12 25.39 -11.99 12.24
N ILE A 13 24.64 -11.33 11.33
CA ILE A 13 24.67 -9.85 11.18
C ILE A 13 24.06 -9.17 12.42
N LEU A 14 22.99 -9.76 13.02
CA LEU A 14 22.36 -9.19 14.22
C LEU A 14 23.21 -9.32 15.51
N LYS A 15 24.14 -10.29 15.54
CA LYS A 15 25.04 -10.48 16.71
C LYS A 15 26.30 -9.60 16.66
N THR A 16 26.75 -9.21 15.47
CA THR A 16 27.97 -8.37 15.33
C THR A 16 27.70 -6.89 15.46
N SER A 17 26.49 -6.41 15.20
CA SER A 17 26.16 -4.98 15.31
C SER A 17 25.94 -4.47 16.74
N LYS A 18 25.79 -5.38 17.74
CA LYS A 18 25.66 -4.98 19.17
C LYS A 18 26.98 -4.82 19.91
N ALA A 19 28.12 -5.17 19.33
CA ALA A 19 29.41 -5.18 20.00
C ALA A 19 30.33 -3.97 19.69
N VAL A 20 29.91 -3.05 18.79
CA VAL A 20 30.79 -1.96 18.33
C VAL A 20 30.41 -0.59 18.91
N CYS A 21 29.31 -0.48 19.66
CA CYS A 21 28.87 0.79 20.27
C CYS A 21 29.28 1.02 21.73
N GLY A 22 30.22 0.26 22.25
CA GLY A 22 30.66 0.45 23.61
C GLY A 22 32.18 0.58 23.69
N TYR A 23 32.69 1.73 23.91
CA TYR A 23 34.02 2.20 24.33
C TYR A 23 34.69 3.16 23.33
N MET A 24 34.32 4.43 23.41
CA MET A 24 35.24 5.53 23.28
C MET A 24 34.77 6.70 24.19
N LEU A 25 35.30 6.71 25.40
CA LEU A 25 35.30 7.86 26.30
C LEU A 25 36.40 8.82 25.86
N LEU A 26 36.04 9.89 25.18
CA LEU A 26 36.81 11.12 25.16
C LEU A 26 35.83 12.30 25.01
N PRO A 27 35.92 13.31 25.89
CA PRO A 27 35.00 14.45 25.91
C PRO A 27 35.54 15.58 25.04
N VAL A 28 35.36 15.52 23.74
CA VAL A 28 35.47 16.72 22.88
C VAL A 28 34.66 16.46 21.59
N VAL A 29 33.79 17.46 21.29
CA VAL A 29 33.01 17.57 20.02
C VAL A 29 31.69 16.83 20.00
N VAL A 30 30.76 17.29 20.83
CA VAL A 30 29.32 16.92 20.73
C VAL A 30 28.54 17.91 19.84
N THR A 31 29.17 18.57 18.86
CA THR A 31 28.43 19.53 18.00
C THR A 31 28.37 19.17 16.52
N SER A 32 28.77 17.96 16.12
CA SER A 32 28.72 17.59 14.68
C SER A 32 28.00 16.29 14.36
N LEU A 33 27.33 15.67 15.32
CA LEU A 33 26.55 14.43 15.05
C LEU A 33 25.07 14.67 14.71
N THR A 34 24.62 15.91 14.70
CA THR A 34 23.25 16.26 14.30
C THR A 34 23.07 16.49 12.79
N LYS A 35 24.11 16.24 11.97
CA LYS A 35 24.03 16.43 10.52
C LYS A 35 24.03 15.16 9.69
N CYS A 36 24.06 13.96 10.30
CA CYS A 36 23.91 12.72 9.55
C CYS A 36 22.45 12.31 9.32
N ASP A 37 21.49 12.90 10.05
CA ASP A 37 20.05 12.67 9.81
C ASP A 37 19.49 13.47 8.62
N ALA A 38 20.27 14.38 8.03
CA ALA A 38 19.77 15.29 7.01
C ALA A 38 20.08 14.86 5.56
N LEU A 39 20.75 13.72 5.34
CA LEU A 39 21.20 13.31 4.01
C LEU A 39 20.64 11.96 3.52
N ILE A 40 19.79 11.28 4.30
CA ILE A 40 19.01 10.13 3.81
C ILE A 40 17.54 10.52 3.90
N ARG A 41 17.15 11.55 3.18
CA ARG A 41 15.78 11.73 2.72
C ARG A 41 15.65 11.05 1.38
N SER A 42 15.72 9.75 1.37
CA SER A 42 15.05 8.96 0.34
C SER A 42 13.58 8.89 0.77
N GLU A 43 12.84 9.95 0.48
CA GLU A 43 11.39 10.01 0.75
C GLU A 43 10.61 8.95 -0.06
N ASP A 44 11.28 8.17 -0.89
CA ASP A 44 10.66 7.17 -1.77
C ASP A 44 10.87 5.70 -1.35
N CYS A 45 11.62 5.41 -0.29
CA CYS A 45 11.89 4.02 0.10
C CYS A 45 11.14 3.53 1.35
N ASP A 46 10.27 4.32 2.00
CA ASP A 46 9.73 4.00 3.34
C ASP A 46 8.22 3.75 3.42
N SER A 47 7.51 3.54 2.34
CA SER A 47 6.14 3.06 2.48
C SER A 47 6.07 1.55 2.32
N SER A 48 6.04 0.83 3.45
CA SER A 48 5.65 -0.59 3.50
C SER A 48 4.15 -0.78 3.26
N GLU A 49 3.41 0.30 3.03
CA GLU A 49 1.97 0.30 2.84
C GLU A 49 1.59 0.14 1.37
N LEU A 50 0.52 -0.61 1.14
CA LEU A 50 -0.08 -0.76 -0.18
C LEU A 50 -0.53 0.60 -0.70
N TYR A 51 -0.24 0.85 -1.96
CA TYR A 51 -0.75 2.02 -2.68
C TYR A 51 -1.16 1.65 -4.11
N SER A 52 -2.01 2.47 -4.70
CA SER A 52 -2.26 2.47 -6.15
C SER A 52 -1.78 3.78 -6.76
N GLU A 53 -1.25 3.72 -7.97
CA GLU A 53 -0.68 4.88 -8.67
C GLU A 53 -1.49 5.21 -9.92
N CYS A 54 -1.68 6.50 -10.15
CA CYS A 54 -2.26 6.99 -11.38
C CYS A 54 -1.16 7.04 -12.46
N PRO A 55 -1.26 6.26 -13.55
CA PRO A 55 -0.22 6.19 -14.57
C PRO A 55 -0.05 7.48 -15.35
N CYS A 56 -1.05 8.38 -15.35
CA CYS A 56 -1.00 9.63 -16.09
C CYS A 56 0.00 10.62 -15.49
N HIS A 57 -0.02 10.83 -14.17
CA HIS A 57 0.78 11.88 -13.54
C HIS A 57 1.41 11.44 -12.19
N GLY A 58 1.37 10.16 -11.85
CA GLY A 58 2.08 9.62 -10.70
C GLY A 58 1.49 9.98 -9.33
N ALA A 59 0.21 10.40 -9.26
CA ALA A 59 -0.49 10.52 -7.99
C ALA A 59 -0.65 9.15 -7.35
N ARG A 60 -0.40 9.02 -6.02
CA ARG A 60 -0.58 7.76 -5.28
C ARG A 60 -1.65 7.89 -4.21
N PHE A 61 -2.39 6.81 -4.04
CA PHE A 61 -3.47 6.70 -3.09
C PHE A 61 -3.29 5.44 -2.23
N ASN A 62 -3.56 5.56 -0.93
CA ASN A 62 -3.51 4.42 -0.01
C ASN A 62 -4.78 3.56 -0.09
N ILE A 63 -4.85 2.51 0.71
CA ILE A 63 -6.02 1.60 0.78
C ILE A 63 -7.31 2.26 1.28
N GLU A 64 -7.22 3.45 1.87
CA GLU A 64 -8.38 4.27 2.27
C GLU A 64 -8.80 5.26 1.18
N GLY A 65 -8.04 5.33 0.08
CA GLY A 65 -8.26 6.27 -1.01
C GLY A 65 -7.68 7.67 -0.76
N GLU A 66 -6.92 7.85 0.31
CA GLU A 66 -6.28 9.14 0.61
C GLU A 66 -5.06 9.36 -0.26
N VAL A 67 -4.82 10.61 -0.64
CA VAL A 67 -3.65 10.99 -1.45
C VAL A 67 -2.40 10.92 -0.60
N VAL A 68 -1.50 9.98 -0.91
CA VAL A 68 -0.20 9.82 -0.22
C VAL A 68 0.96 10.39 -1.02
N LYS A 69 0.78 10.62 -2.31
CA LYS A 69 1.73 11.31 -3.18
C LYS A 69 0.98 12.19 -4.17
N GLN A 70 1.38 13.46 -4.27
CA GLN A 70 0.83 14.38 -5.25
C GLN A 70 1.32 14.05 -6.67
N PRO A 71 0.54 14.36 -7.70
CA PRO A 71 0.96 14.22 -9.09
C PRO A 71 2.16 15.12 -9.41
N TYR A 72 2.91 14.80 -10.46
CA TYR A 72 4.04 15.63 -10.93
C TYR A 72 3.61 17.00 -11.46
N VAL A 73 2.36 17.13 -11.92
CA VAL A 73 1.76 18.35 -12.46
C VAL A 73 0.37 18.51 -11.87
N GLY A 74 0.04 19.69 -11.37
CA GLY A 74 -1.24 19.97 -10.74
C GLY A 74 -1.34 19.40 -9.34
N SER A 75 -2.56 19.16 -8.86
CA SER A 75 -2.85 18.58 -7.55
C SER A 75 -3.98 17.57 -7.62
N ALA A 76 -3.95 16.58 -6.74
CA ALA A 76 -5.08 15.71 -6.42
C ALA A 76 -5.66 16.21 -5.09
N ASP A 77 -6.77 16.97 -5.17
CA ASP A 77 -7.27 17.74 -4.04
C ASP A 77 -8.26 16.97 -3.14
N SER A 78 -8.67 15.78 -3.58
CA SER A 78 -9.61 14.96 -2.85
C SER A 78 -9.21 13.48 -2.86
N PRO A 79 -9.64 12.72 -1.82
CA PRO A 79 -9.48 11.27 -1.82
C PRO A 79 -10.31 10.63 -2.94
N LEU A 80 -10.00 9.38 -3.28
CA LEU A 80 -10.80 8.59 -4.20
C LEU A 80 -12.23 8.43 -3.68
N LYS A 81 -13.20 8.39 -4.61
CA LYS A 81 -14.59 8.08 -4.27
C LYS A 81 -14.65 6.70 -3.60
N LYS A 82 -15.26 6.66 -2.43
CA LYS A 82 -15.43 5.43 -1.64
C LYS A 82 -16.86 4.95 -1.73
N TYR A 83 -17.03 3.67 -2.02
CA TYR A 83 -18.32 3.00 -2.08
C TYR A 83 -18.65 2.33 -0.74
N GLN A 84 -19.92 2.19 -0.42
CA GLN A 84 -20.37 1.37 0.70
C GLN A 84 -20.22 -0.10 0.30
N ALA A 85 -19.72 -0.91 1.24
CA ALA A 85 -19.47 -2.33 1.02
C ALA A 85 -20.14 -3.14 2.11
N ASN A 86 -21.11 -3.98 1.73
CA ASN A 86 -21.83 -4.88 2.63
C ASN A 86 -21.51 -6.31 2.23
N PHE A 87 -20.85 -7.04 3.12
CA PHE A 87 -20.48 -8.43 2.91
C PHE A 87 -21.41 -9.36 3.70
N SER A 88 -21.98 -10.34 3.02
CA SER A 88 -22.82 -11.37 3.64
C SER A 88 -22.56 -12.71 2.95
N ASP A 89 -22.21 -13.70 3.74
CA ASP A 89 -21.85 -15.05 3.31
C ASP A 89 -20.67 -15.05 2.31
N LYS A 90 -20.96 -14.91 1.03
CA LYS A 90 -19.99 -14.90 -0.08
C LYS A 90 -20.16 -13.70 -0.99
N ASP A 91 -21.22 -12.95 -0.80
CA ASP A 91 -21.55 -11.82 -1.66
C ASP A 91 -21.10 -10.51 -1.06
N LEU A 92 -20.37 -9.73 -1.86
CA LEU A 92 -20.00 -8.36 -1.56
C LEU A 92 -20.89 -7.42 -2.37
N LEU A 93 -21.87 -6.80 -1.69
CA LEU A 93 -22.73 -5.78 -2.26
C LEU A 93 -22.04 -4.41 -2.15
N ILE A 94 -21.82 -3.79 -3.30
CA ILE A 94 -21.22 -2.47 -3.45
C ILE A 94 -22.33 -1.48 -3.80
N ILE A 95 -22.44 -0.39 -3.03
CA ILE A 95 -23.52 0.58 -3.19
C ILE A 95 -22.92 1.97 -3.39
N ASP A 96 -23.42 2.69 -4.39
CA ASP A 96 -23.03 4.08 -4.61
C ASP A 96 -23.56 4.96 -3.44
N PRO A 97 -22.68 5.65 -2.69
CA PRO A 97 -23.09 6.50 -1.58
C PRO A 97 -23.95 7.70 -2.01
N GLN A 98 -23.88 8.11 -3.27
CA GLN A 98 -24.64 9.23 -3.82
C GLN A 98 -25.98 8.78 -4.40
N ASN A 99 -26.07 7.53 -4.84
CA ASN A 99 -27.30 6.95 -5.38
C ASN A 99 -27.43 5.50 -4.89
N GLN A 100 -28.12 5.32 -3.77
CA GLN A 100 -28.27 4.02 -3.10
C GLN A 100 -29.07 2.99 -3.92
N GLU A 101 -29.76 3.39 -4.97
CA GLU A 101 -30.40 2.48 -5.91
C GLU A 101 -29.40 1.81 -6.85
N ASN A 102 -28.26 2.45 -7.06
CA ASN A 102 -27.16 1.91 -7.86
C ASN A 102 -26.30 0.97 -7.00
N SER A 103 -26.36 -0.30 -7.28
CA SER A 103 -25.58 -1.32 -6.57
C SER A 103 -25.00 -2.34 -7.54
N PHE A 104 -23.86 -2.91 -7.14
CA PHE A 104 -23.15 -3.96 -7.87
C PHE A 104 -22.75 -5.07 -6.90
N THR A 105 -22.94 -6.30 -7.27
CA THR A 105 -22.64 -7.46 -6.40
C THR A 105 -21.63 -8.36 -7.07
N ILE A 106 -20.62 -8.77 -6.29
CA ILE A 106 -19.66 -9.80 -6.68
C ILE A 106 -19.70 -10.95 -5.70
N ASN A 107 -19.44 -12.16 -6.18
CA ASN A 107 -19.22 -13.33 -5.34
C ASN A 107 -17.73 -13.45 -5.05
N ILE A 108 -17.34 -13.50 -3.76
CA ILE A 108 -15.92 -13.58 -3.36
C ILE A 108 -15.25 -14.87 -3.80
N ASP A 109 -16.00 -15.97 -3.95
CA ASP A 109 -15.44 -17.25 -4.41
C ASP A 109 -14.91 -17.18 -5.86
N ASP A 110 -15.36 -16.19 -6.64
CA ASP A 110 -14.87 -15.95 -8.01
C ASP A 110 -13.51 -15.22 -8.02
N PHE A 111 -13.06 -14.71 -6.85
CA PHE A 111 -11.86 -13.88 -6.70
C PHE A 111 -10.98 -14.42 -5.57
N PRO A 112 -10.18 -15.46 -5.80
CA PRO A 112 -9.32 -16.06 -4.77
C PRO A 112 -8.31 -15.08 -4.16
N GLU A 113 -7.95 -14.01 -4.87
CA GLU A 113 -7.02 -12.97 -4.41
C GLU A 113 -7.53 -12.19 -3.19
N ILE A 114 -8.86 -12.09 -3.01
CA ILE A 114 -9.49 -11.44 -1.86
C ILE A 114 -10.15 -12.43 -0.89
N SER A 115 -9.83 -13.72 -1.00
CA SER A 115 -10.30 -14.74 -0.04
C SER A 115 -9.71 -14.55 1.35
N ASP A 116 -8.50 -13.98 1.44
CA ASP A 116 -7.79 -13.72 2.69
C ASP A 116 -7.77 -12.24 3.07
N VAL A 117 -7.63 -11.96 4.37
CA VAL A 117 -7.45 -10.58 4.88
C VAL A 117 -6.13 -10.01 4.34
N GLY A 118 -6.19 -8.80 3.82
CA GLY A 118 -5.07 -8.16 3.14
C GLY A 118 -5.04 -8.38 1.63
N GLY A 119 -5.92 -9.26 1.11
CA GLY A 119 -6.07 -9.47 -0.32
C GLY A 119 -6.72 -8.26 -1.00
N TYR A 120 -6.42 -8.10 -2.29
CA TYR A 120 -6.96 -7.01 -3.10
C TYR A 120 -7.12 -7.43 -4.56
N ILE A 121 -8.09 -6.80 -5.22
CA ILE A 121 -8.33 -6.94 -6.67
C ILE A 121 -8.68 -5.57 -7.25
N ASP A 122 -8.58 -5.49 -8.56
CA ASP A 122 -9.20 -4.44 -9.35
C ASP A 122 -10.28 -5.03 -10.26
N LEU A 123 -11.34 -4.29 -10.43
CA LEU A 123 -12.41 -4.58 -11.40
C LEU A 123 -12.44 -3.48 -12.44
N GLU A 124 -12.63 -3.88 -13.68
CA GLU A 124 -12.81 -2.94 -14.78
C GLU A 124 -14.13 -2.18 -14.68
N SER A 125 -14.39 -1.29 -15.64
CA SER A 125 -15.61 -0.48 -15.70
C SER A 125 -16.87 -1.32 -15.57
N ASN A 126 -17.84 -0.80 -14.83
CA ASN A 126 -19.12 -1.44 -14.58
C ASN A 126 -20.26 -0.40 -14.61
N GLU A 127 -21.48 -0.85 -14.30
CA GLU A 127 -22.68 -0.02 -14.40
C GLU A 127 -22.70 1.19 -13.44
N ILE A 128 -21.98 1.12 -12.33
CA ILE A 128 -21.98 2.19 -11.31
C ILE A 128 -20.67 2.97 -11.22
N ASP A 129 -19.60 2.48 -11.86
CA ASP A 129 -18.34 3.20 -11.99
C ASP A 129 -17.71 2.93 -13.37
N GLY A 130 -17.63 3.96 -14.19
CA GLY A 130 -17.09 3.88 -15.54
C GLY A 130 -15.59 3.56 -15.61
N THR A 131 -14.85 3.70 -14.52
CA THR A 131 -13.42 3.37 -14.41
C THR A 131 -13.16 2.06 -13.68
N GLY A 132 -14.16 1.54 -12.93
CA GLY A 132 -14.08 0.31 -12.15
C GLY A 132 -13.70 0.54 -10.69
N PHE A 133 -13.39 -0.55 -10.01
CA PHE A 133 -13.14 -0.57 -8.57
C PHE A 133 -11.75 -1.07 -8.20
N LEU A 134 -11.20 -0.50 -7.12
CA LEU A 134 -10.15 -1.11 -6.31
C LEU A 134 -10.80 -1.67 -5.05
N ILE A 135 -10.66 -2.97 -4.80
CA ILE A 135 -11.25 -3.65 -3.66
C ILE A 135 -10.14 -4.22 -2.79
N TYR A 136 -10.16 -3.89 -1.49
CA TYR A 136 -9.22 -4.39 -0.50
C TYR A 136 -9.96 -5.01 0.68
N ARG A 137 -9.58 -6.23 1.09
CA ARG A 137 -10.17 -6.92 2.26
C ARG A 137 -9.45 -6.53 3.53
N LYS A 138 -10.08 -5.69 4.36
CA LYS A 138 -9.51 -5.19 5.63
C LYS A 138 -9.58 -6.20 6.78
N SER A 139 -10.64 -6.98 6.81
CA SER A 139 -10.88 -8.03 7.81
C SER A 139 -11.83 -9.08 7.23
N ASN A 140 -12.18 -10.09 8.01
CA ASN A 140 -13.09 -11.15 7.56
C ASN A 140 -14.39 -10.62 6.95
N ASN A 141 -14.93 -9.52 7.49
CA ASN A 141 -16.24 -8.99 7.08
C ASN A 141 -16.18 -7.52 6.63
N LYS A 142 -14.97 -6.96 6.42
CA LYS A 142 -14.83 -5.55 6.04
C LYS A 142 -13.98 -5.40 4.79
N PHE A 143 -14.53 -4.67 3.83
CA PHE A 143 -13.87 -4.33 2.58
C PHE A 143 -13.79 -2.82 2.42
N THR A 144 -12.73 -2.33 1.82
CA THR A 144 -12.66 -0.99 1.24
C THR A 144 -12.90 -1.14 -0.26
N VAL A 145 -13.81 -0.35 -0.79
CA VAL A 145 -14.10 -0.28 -2.23
C VAL A 145 -13.95 1.16 -2.67
N LEU A 146 -13.03 1.40 -3.60
CA LEU A 146 -12.68 2.71 -4.12
C LEU A 146 -12.92 2.76 -5.62
N SER A 147 -13.29 3.93 -6.14
CA SER A 147 -13.25 4.18 -7.58
C SER A 147 -11.82 4.13 -8.10
N ARG A 148 -11.66 3.63 -9.31
CA ARG A 148 -10.39 3.74 -10.06
C ARG A 148 -10.24 5.09 -10.77
N GLU A 149 -11.19 6.00 -10.62
CA GLU A 149 -11.10 7.33 -11.20
C GLU A 149 -10.16 8.21 -10.39
N CYS A 150 -9.04 8.61 -11.02
CA CYS A 150 -8.07 9.51 -10.42
C CYS A 150 -8.66 10.91 -10.22
N THR A 151 -8.66 11.41 -9.00
CA THR A 151 -9.23 12.73 -8.63
C THR A 151 -8.46 13.91 -9.20
N HIS A 152 -7.29 13.68 -9.80
CA HIS A 152 -6.51 14.72 -10.50
C HIS A 152 -7.02 14.95 -11.94
N ALA A 153 -7.15 13.88 -12.74
CA ALA A 153 -7.41 14.00 -14.18
C ALA A 153 -8.37 12.92 -14.73
N GLY A 154 -9.07 12.19 -13.89
CA GLY A 154 -10.04 11.17 -14.30
C GLY A 154 -9.43 9.91 -14.95
N CYS A 155 -8.10 9.77 -14.95
CA CYS A 155 -7.45 8.57 -15.50
C CYS A 155 -7.76 7.34 -14.62
N PRO A 156 -7.95 6.15 -15.22
CA PRO A 156 -8.00 4.91 -14.45
C PRO A 156 -6.70 4.68 -13.68
N ILE A 157 -6.82 4.37 -12.39
CA ILE A 157 -5.71 4.10 -11.49
C ILE A 157 -5.30 2.64 -11.62
N ASP A 158 -3.99 2.37 -11.54
CA ASP A 158 -3.45 1.02 -11.54
C ASP A 158 -3.87 0.23 -10.28
N PRO A 159 -3.85 -1.12 -10.33
CA PRO A 159 -4.08 -1.96 -9.16
C PRO A 159 -3.16 -1.61 -7.99
N PHE A 160 -3.55 -2.03 -6.78
CA PHE A 160 -2.69 -1.86 -5.61
C PHE A 160 -1.32 -2.51 -5.83
N THR A 161 -0.28 -1.80 -5.45
CA THR A 161 1.10 -2.26 -5.51
C THR A 161 1.63 -2.46 -4.09
N ASN A 162 2.25 -3.63 -3.87
CA ASN A 162 2.98 -3.90 -2.64
C ASN A 162 4.45 -3.51 -2.85
N PRO A 163 4.94 -2.43 -2.23
CA PRO A 163 6.32 -1.98 -2.41
C PRO A 163 7.36 -3.01 -1.95
N LEU A 164 6.99 -3.95 -1.07
CA LEU A 164 7.87 -5.03 -0.65
C LEU A 164 8.08 -6.09 -1.73
N GLN A 165 7.13 -6.28 -2.64
CA GLN A 165 7.26 -7.20 -3.77
C GLN A 165 8.09 -6.58 -4.88
N VAL A 166 7.91 -5.29 -5.17
CA VAL A 166 8.68 -4.56 -6.19
C VAL A 166 10.17 -4.48 -5.84
N ARG A 167 10.53 -4.42 -4.55
CA ARG A 167 11.94 -4.41 -4.09
C ARG A 167 12.72 -5.70 -4.37
N ASN A 168 12.03 -6.81 -4.62
CA ASN A 168 12.69 -8.07 -4.97
C ASN A 168 13.08 -8.14 -6.44
N GLU A 169 12.53 -7.29 -7.29
CA GLU A 169 12.80 -7.25 -8.73
C GLU A 169 13.76 -6.12 -9.14
N THR A 170 13.82 -5.05 -8.35
CA THR A 170 14.75 -3.94 -8.57
C THR A 170 15.44 -3.60 -7.25
N SER A 171 16.72 -3.97 -7.13
CA SER A 171 17.54 -3.51 -6.00
C SER A 171 17.63 -1.98 -6.02
N CYS A 172 17.21 -1.34 -4.93
CA CYS A 172 17.59 0.05 -4.64
C CYS A 172 19.11 0.16 -4.45
#